data_8cd05060b90168696d6bce90125d6240
#
_entry.id   8cd05060b90168696d6bce90125d6240
#
_cell.length_a   1.000
_cell.length_b   1.000
_cell.length_c   1.000
_cell.angle_alpha   90.00
_cell.angle_beta   90.00
_cell.angle_gamma   90.00
#
_symmetry.space_group_name_H-M   'P 1'
#
loop_
_entity.id
_entity.type
_entity.pdbx_description
1 polymer ?
#
loop_
_entity_poly.entity_id
_entity_poly.type
_entity_poly.pdbx_seq_one_letter_code
_entity_poly.pdbx_strand_id
1 'polypeptide(L)'
;MKLKKGAYSYLLMLGHMCADISGGALPAILPFLIAEKGVTYAAAAGLTFALSSVGSIIQPVFGSMADKTSRPWLMSLGIFMSGCGISMLGFLDSYWAMFIAVTFTGIGSALFHPDGGRMANYVGGEKKGKSLSLFSVGGNMGGFVGPVLAVWGMTYFGGLKGTAVLAIPAFTMAFFMLTQNRNLGDFAAEGTQKTKAAIAAGQKDDWKAFAKLTGVVFLRSTIGVGMSTFLPMFWMSVLMQSEATSGSITSILSLSGAIATLIGGRLADKYGFNKTIRTGLTLLIPCLFIVSMSRSVLFSTFMLVPTAMSLNLAFSPSVALGQKFVPNHIGLASGITMGLASSFGGMISPLLGKVADAHGVPTVLYIVIALAVVAAVASYFVPDAPSQIVGDDSGALKA
;
A
#
# COMPACT_ATOMS: atom_id res chain seq x y z
N MET A 1 -4.85 1.54 -31.40
CA MET A 1 -3.86 2.66 -31.50
C MET A 1 -2.61 2.22 -30.73
N LYS A 2 -1.43 2.22 -31.36
CA LYS A 2 -0.17 1.85 -30.70
C LYS A 2 0.45 3.11 -30.06
N LEU A 3 0.67 3.10 -28.76
CA LEU A 3 1.34 4.20 -28.06
C LEU A 3 2.85 4.17 -28.33
N LYS A 4 3.54 5.32 -28.18
CA LYS A 4 5.01 5.36 -28.19
C LYS A 4 5.54 4.56 -26.98
N LYS A 5 6.67 3.83 -27.13
CA LYS A 5 7.22 2.93 -26.11
C LYS A 5 7.29 3.56 -24.71
N GLY A 6 7.77 4.80 -24.58
CA GLY A 6 7.84 5.50 -23.30
C GLY A 6 6.49 5.85 -22.65
N ALA A 7 5.41 5.90 -23.44
CA ALA A 7 4.07 6.22 -22.92
C ALA A 7 3.44 5.07 -22.12
N TYR A 8 3.91 3.83 -22.32
CA TYR A 8 3.42 2.68 -21.54
C TYR A 8 3.81 2.74 -20.07
N SER A 9 4.94 3.35 -19.71
CA SER A 9 5.27 3.60 -18.29
C SER A 9 4.28 4.55 -17.62
N TYR A 10 3.81 5.58 -18.33
CA TYR A 10 2.75 6.48 -17.84
C TYR A 10 1.38 5.80 -17.83
N LEU A 11 1.08 4.95 -18.80
CA LEU A 11 -0.14 4.14 -18.81
C LEU A 11 -0.22 3.27 -17.55
N LEU A 12 0.87 2.59 -17.21
CA LEU A 12 0.96 1.75 -16.01
C LEU A 12 0.92 2.57 -14.72
N MET A 13 1.52 3.77 -14.70
CA MET A 13 1.41 4.73 -13.59
C MET A 13 -0.05 5.12 -13.35
N LEU A 14 -0.77 5.52 -14.40
CA LEU A 14 -2.18 5.89 -14.30
C LEU A 14 -3.06 4.69 -13.95
N GLY A 15 -2.76 3.50 -14.50
CA GLY A 15 -3.42 2.25 -14.14
C GLY A 15 -3.28 1.93 -12.66
N HIS A 16 -2.07 2.08 -12.10
CA HIS A 16 -1.80 1.89 -10.68
C HIS A 16 -2.53 2.92 -9.81
N MET A 17 -2.51 4.18 -10.23
CA MET A 17 -3.28 5.22 -9.55
C MET A 17 -4.78 4.85 -9.47
N CYS A 18 -5.39 4.44 -10.60
CA CYS A 18 -6.81 4.09 -10.62
C CYS A 18 -7.13 2.82 -9.82
N ALA A 19 -6.22 1.83 -9.79
CA ALA A 19 -6.39 0.65 -8.95
C ALA A 19 -6.38 0.99 -7.45
N ASP A 20 -5.49 1.92 -7.03
CA ASP A 20 -5.27 2.27 -5.63
C ASP A 20 -6.18 3.40 -5.11
N ILE A 21 -6.86 4.13 -5.99
CA ILE A 21 -7.94 5.07 -5.60
C ILE A 21 -8.95 4.35 -4.68
N SER A 22 -9.34 3.14 -5.01
CA SER A 22 -10.31 2.35 -4.25
C SER A 22 -9.80 2.00 -2.84
N GLY A 23 -8.54 1.57 -2.76
CA GLY A 23 -7.88 1.24 -1.48
C GLY A 23 -7.71 2.46 -0.58
N GLY A 24 -7.31 3.60 -1.17
CA GLY A 24 -7.19 4.87 -0.46
C GLY A 24 -8.53 5.45 -0.01
N ALA A 25 -9.59 5.25 -0.79
CA ALA A 25 -10.92 5.78 -0.51
C ALA A 25 -11.60 5.12 0.70
N LEU A 26 -11.42 3.81 0.92
CA LEU A 26 -12.14 3.09 1.96
C LEU A 26 -12.00 3.73 3.36
N PRO A 27 -10.80 4.02 3.87
CA PRO A 27 -10.66 4.65 5.20
C PRO A 27 -11.39 5.99 5.32
N ALA A 28 -11.50 6.76 4.22
CA ALA A 28 -12.22 8.02 4.19
C ALA A 28 -13.75 7.83 4.16
N ILE A 29 -14.22 6.69 3.69
CA ILE A 29 -15.66 6.33 3.66
C ILE A 29 -16.13 5.83 5.02
N LEU A 30 -15.26 5.21 5.84
CA LEU A 30 -15.67 4.60 7.12
C LEU A 30 -16.41 5.55 8.07
N PRO A 31 -15.98 6.81 8.28
CA PRO A 31 -16.75 7.77 9.12
C PRO A 31 -18.19 7.97 8.62
N PHE A 32 -18.40 8.06 7.31
CA PHE A 32 -19.75 8.20 6.73
C PHE A 32 -20.59 6.95 6.94
N LEU A 33 -20.00 5.74 6.81
CA LEU A 33 -20.71 4.49 7.08
C LEU A 33 -21.14 4.40 8.55
N ILE A 34 -20.30 4.84 9.48
CA ILE A 34 -20.62 4.87 10.92
C ILE A 34 -21.77 5.86 11.17
N ALA A 35 -21.68 7.08 10.62
CA ALA A 35 -22.63 8.14 10.85
C ALA A 35 -24.00 7.88 10.16
N GLU A 36 -24.01 7.47 8.88
CA GLU A 36 -25.24 7.34 8.10
C GLU A 36 -25.93 5.96 8.23
N LYS A 37 -25.14 4.88 8.44
CA LYS A 37 -25.66 3.52 8.51
C LYS A 37 -25.56 2.88 9.90
N GLY A 38 -24.97 3.57 10.88
CA GLY A 38 -24.87 3.10 12.26
C GLY A 38 -24.02 1.83 12.42
N VAL A 39 -23.06 1.57 11.50
CA VAL A 39 -22.18 0.42 11.63
C VAL A 39 -21.23 0.61 12.82
N THR A 40 -20.93 -0.47 13.54
CA THR A 40 -19.96 -0.43 14.67
C THR A 40 -18.54 -0.23 14.16
N TYR A 41 -17.61 0.17 15.05
CA TYR A 41 -16.19 0.26 14.70
C TYR A 41 -15.62 -1.10 14.26
N ALA A 42 -16.07 -2.19 14.89
CA ALA A 42 -15.68 -3.54 14.48
C ALA A 42 -16.16 -3.87 13.06
N ALA A 43 -17.40 -3.49 12.70
CA ALA A 43 -17.92 -3.69 11.35
C ALA A 43 -17.16 -2.84 10.32
N ALA A 44 -16.90 -1.57 10.61
CA ALA A 44 -16.09 -0.67 9.77
C ALA A 44 -14.67 -1.23 9.57
N ALA A 45 -14.02 -1.67 10.63
CA ALA A 45 -12.70 -2.33 10.58
C ALA A 45 -12.74 -3.68 9.85
N GLY A 46 -13.90 -4.38 9.90
CA GLY A 46 -14.16 -5.59 9.12
C GLY A 46 -14.13 -5.35 7.60
N LEU A 47 -14.57 -4.17 7.14
CA LEU A 47 -14.43 -3.79 5.73
C LEU A 47 -12.96 -3.57 5.33
N THR A 48 -12.14 -3.02 6.23
CA THR A 48 -10.69 -2.92 6.00
C THR A 48 -10.04 -4.30 5.89
N PHE A 49 -10.49 -5.26 6.72
CA PHE A 49 -10.07 -6.66 6.59
C PHE A 49 -10.49 -7.25 5.24
N ALA A 50 -11.74 -7.03 4.80
CA ALA A 50 -12.26 -7.52 3.52
C ALA A 50 -11.42 -7.03 2.33
N LEU A 51 -11.04 -5.74 2.35
CA LEU A 51 -10.21 -5.13 1.32
C LEU A 51 -8.80 -5.73 1.27
N SER A 52 -8.13 -5.80 2.41
CA SER A 52 -6.69 -6.07 2.45
C SER A 52 -6.37 -7.56 2.54
N SER A 53 -7.12 -8.35 3.33
CA SER A 53 -6.71 -9.72 3.64
C SER A 53 -7.07 -10.71 2.55
N VAL A 54 -8.28 -10.63 1.98
CA VAL A 54 -8.70 -11.54 0.93
C VAL A 54 -7.89 -11.32 -0.34
N GLY A 55 -7.71 -10.04 -0.74
CA GLY A 55 -6.89 -9.68 -1.90
C GLY A 55 -5.46 -10.22 -1.79
N SER A 56 -4.83 -10.01 -0.65
CA SER A 56 -3.42 -10.37 -0.49
C SER A 56 -3.15 -11.86 -0.32
N ILE A 57 -4.09 -12.65 0.21
CA ILE A 57 -3.97 -14.12 0.23
C ILE A 57 -4.00 -14.67 -1.20
N ILE A 58 -4.79 -14.08 -2.08
CA ILE A 58 -4.94 -14.52 -3.47
C ILE A 58 -3.80 -13.96 -4.36
N GLN A 59 -3.18 -12.85 -3.98
CA GLN A 59 -2.14 -12.18 -4.76
C GLN A 59 -0.94 -13.06 -5.15
N PRO A 60 -0.36 -13.92 -4.27
CA PRO A 60 0.69 -14.86 -4.66
C PRO A 60 0.25 -15.88 -5.72
N VAL A 61 -1.03 -16.29 -5.69
CA VAL A 61 -1.60 -17.22 -6.68
C VAL A 61 -1.64 -16.54 -8.05
N PHE A 62 -2.14 -15.30 -8.12
CA PHE A 62 -2.15 -14.54 -9.37
C PHE A 62 -0.74 -14.18 -9.84
N GLY A 63 0.19 -13.85 -8.93
CA GLY A 63 1.59 -13.65 -9.26
C GLY A 63 2.23 -14.88 -9.90
N SER A 64 2.02 -16.06 -9.32
CA SER A 64 2.50 -17.34 -9.85
C SER A 64 1.87 -17.70 -11.21
N MET A 65 0.58 -17.40 -11.39
CA MET A 65 -0.09 -17.58 -12.70
C MET A 65 0.48 -16.64 -13.77
N ALA A 66 0.74 -15.39 -13.38
CA ALA A 66 1.31 -14.39 -14.27
C ALA A 66 2.73 -14.76 -14.72
N ASP A 67 3.54 -15.38 -13.84
CA ASP A 67 4.89 -15.86 -14.18
C ASP A 67 4.88 -16.97 -15.23
N LYS A 68 3.83 -17.80 -15.25
CA LYS A 68 3.69 -18.89 -16.24
C LYS A 68 3.12 -18.40 -17.57
N THR A 69 2.10 -17.54 -17.51
CA THR A 69 1.37 -17.07 -18.70
C THR A 69 0.91 -15.64 -18.47
N SER A 70 1.51 -14.69 -19.19
CA SER A 70 1.09 -13.29 -19.09
C SER A 70 -0.30 -13.10 -19.71
N ARG A 71 -1.18 -12.48 -18.95
CA ARG A 71 -2.56 -12.15 -19.34
C ARG A 71 -2.87 -10.68 -19.02
N PRO A 72 -2.35 -9.73 -19.81
CA PRO A 72 -2.45 -8.30 -19.49
C PRO A 72 -3.90 -7.79 -19.29
N TRP A 73 -4.91 -8.48 -19.86
CA TRP A 73 -6.32 -8.15 -19.64
C TRP A 73 -6.76 -8.29 -18.18
N LEU A 74 -6.03 -9.09 -17.36
CA LEU A 74 -6.30 -9.21 -15.92
C LEU A 74 -6.04 -7.89 -15.18
N MET A 75 -5.08 -7.07 -15.64
CA MET A 75 -4.88 -5.73 -15.10
C MET A 75 -6.09 -4.84 -15.31
N SER A 76 -6.68 -4.86 -16.51
CA SER A 76 -7.91 -4.10 -16.82
C SER A 76 -9.08 -4.57 -15.99
N LEU A 77 -9.27 -5.90 -15.88
CA LEU A 77 -10.28 -6.50 -15.02
C LEU A 77 -10.08 -6.11 -13.56
N GLY A 78 -8.83 -6.12 -13.07
CA GLY A 78 -8.50 -5.73 -11.70
C GLY A 78 -8.89 -4.30 -11.37
N ILE A 79 -8.57 -3.34 -12.25
CA ILE A 79 -8.96 -1.94 -12.09
C ILE A 79 -10.51 -1.81 -12.09
N PHE A 80 -11.19 -2.48 -13.00
CA PHE A 80 -12.65 -2.47 -13.08
C PHE A 80 -13.29 -3.00 -11.79
N MET A 81 -12.84 -4.16 -11.31
CA MET A 81 -13.33 -4.78 -10.08
C MET A 81 -13.10 -3.88 -8.86
N SER A 82 -11.90 -3.30 -8.76
CA SER A 82 -11.55 -2.39 -7.66
C SER A 82 -12.51 -1.20 -7.62
N GLY A 83 -12.73 -0.54 -8.73
CA GLY A 83 -13.63 0.61 -8.80
C GLY A 83 -15.10 0.25 -8.63
N CYS A 84 -15.55 -0.87 -9.21
CA CYS A 84 -16.92 -1.34 -9.10
C CYS A 84 -17.31 -1.61 -7.63
N GLY A 85 -16.51 -2.40 -6.92
CA GLY A 85 -16.81 -2.78 -5.54
C GLY A 85 -16.91 -1.58 -4.60
N ILE A 86 -15.92 -0.68 -4.62
CA ILE A 86 -15.91 0.48 -3.72
C ILE A 86 -17.00 1.50 -4.04
N SER A 87 -17.32 1.70 -5.32
CA SER A 87 -18.36 2.66 -5.76
C SER A 87 -19.77 2.21 -5.40
N MET A 88 -19.99 0.92 -5.16
CA MET A 88 -21.29 0.37 -4.79
C MET A 88 -21.65 0.58 -3.30
N LEU A 89 -20.68 0.90 -2.44
CA LEU A 89 -20.91 0.97 -0.98
C LEU A 89 -22.08 1.85 -0.57
N GLY A 90 -22.27 2.98 -1.23
CA GLY A 90 -23.36 3.91 -0.91
C GLY A 90 -24.76 3.40 -1.28
N PHE A 91 -24.87 2.35 -2.07
CA PHE A 91 -26.15 1.78 -2.54
C PHE A 91 -26.51 0.48 -1.80
N LEU A 92 -25.65 -0.01 -0.92
CA LEU A 92 -25.84 -1.27 -0.22
C LEU A 92 -26.28 -1.01 1.22
N ASP A 93 -27.37 -1.62 1.66
CA ASP A 93 -27.88 -1.47 3.02
C ASP A 93 -27.43 -2.60 3.97
N SER A 94 -27.15 -3.78 3.43
CA SER A 94 -26.66 -4.91 4.20
C SER A 94 -25.14 -4.83 4.41
N TYR A 95 -24.70 -5.00 5.66
CA TYR A 95 -23.26 -5.14 5.97
C TYR A 95 -22.57 -6.22 5.14
N TRP A 96 -23.20 -7.38 4.99
CA TRP A 96 -22.61 -8.47 4.22
C TRP A 96 -22.50 -8.17 2.72
N ALA A 97 -23.46 -7.39 2.17
CA ALA A 97 -23.36 -6.91 0.80
C ALA A 97 -22.19 -5.92 0.65
N MET A 98 -22.00 -5.01 1.61
CA MET A 98 -20.83 -4.12 1.65
C MET A 98 -19.52 -4.90 1.78
N PHE A 99 -19.50 -5.91 2.65
CA PHE A 99 -18.33 -6.78 2.84
C PHE A 99 -17.93 -7.52 1.55
N ILE A 100 -18.91 -8.08 0.83
CA ILE A 100 -18.69 -8.73 -0.47
C ILE A 100 -18.18 -7.73 -1.50
N ALA A 101 -18.77 -6.54 -1.58
CA ALA A 101 -18.37 -5.50 -2.52
C ALA A 101 -16.92 -5.04 -2.26
N VAL A 102 -16.53 -4.84 -1.01
CA VAL A 102 -15.16 -4.49 -0.63
C VAL A 102 -14.19 -5.65 -0.86
N THR A 103 -14.62 -6.89 -0.61
CA THR A 103 -13.83 -8.09 -0.97
C THR A 103 -13.56 -8.13 -2.47
N PHE A 104 -14.57 -7.83 -3.28
CA PHE A 104 -14.44 -7.75 -4.73
C PHE A 104 -13.45 -6.66 -5.16
N THR A 105 -13.43 -5.52 -4.47
CA THR A 105 -12.41 -4.48 -4.61
C THR A 105 -11.01 -5.04 -4.32
N GLY A 106 -10.84 -5.75 -3.20
CA GLY A 106 -9.56 -6.35 -2.80
C GLY A 106 -9.04 -7.38 -3.80
N ILE A 107 -9.92 -8.23 -4.35
CA ILE A 107 -9.58 -9.19 -5.41
C ILE A 107 -9.13 -8.46 -6.68
N GLY A 108 -9.84 -7.37 -7.05
CA GLY A 108 -9.45 -6.53 -8.19
C GLY A 108 -8.03 -5.98 -8.03
N SER A 109 -7.71 -5.46 -6.85
CA SER A 109 -6.36 -4.98 -6.51
C SER A 109 -5.32 -6.11 -6.62
N ALA A 110 -5.65 -7.32 -6.13
CA ALA A 110 -4.77 -8.48 -6.21
C ALA A 110 -4.49 -8.97 -7.64
N LEU A 111 -5.44 -8.80 -8.55
CA LEU A 111 -5.25 -9.08 -9.98
C LEU A 111 -4.32 -8.07 -10.65
N PHE A 112 -4.38 -6.80 -10.26
CA PHE A 112 -3.63 -5.73 -10.91
C PHE A 112 -2.16 -5.70 -10.50
N HIS A 113 -1.86 -5.72 -9.18
CA HIS A 113 -0.53 -5.38 -8.67
C HIS A 113 0.62 -6.28 -9.15
N PRO A 114 0.52 -7.63 -9.14
CA PRO A 114 1.62 -8.49 -9.56
C PRO A 114 1.97 -8.29 -11.04
N ASP A 115 0.95 -8.26 -11.90
CA ASP A 115 1.14 -8.08 -13.34
C ASP A 115 1.55 -6.65 -13.69
N GLY A 116 0.98 -5.64 -13.02
CA GLY A 116 1.31 -4.23 -13.21
C GLY A 116 2.78 -3.93 -12.88
N GLY A 117 3.27 -4.41 -11.73
CA GLY A 117 4.67 -4.26 -11.33
C GLY A 117 5.64 -4.97 -12.28
N ARG A 118 5.31 -6.19 -12.70
CA ARG A 118 6.07 -6.95 -13.69
C ARG A 118 6.09 -6.25 -15.05
N MET A 119 4.95 -5.78 -15.52
CA MET A 119 4.81 -5.07 -16.77
C MET A 119 5.60 -3.76 -16.77
N ALA A 120 5.62 -3.02 -15.63
CA ALA A 120 6.43 -1.81 -15.48
C ALA A 120 7.93 -2.10 -15.66
N ASN A 121 8.41 -3.26 -15.19
CA ASN A 121 9.79 -3.70 -15.39
C ASN A 121 10.06 -3.99 -16.88
N TYR A 122 9.16 -4.69 -17.56
CA TYR A 122 9.32 -5.07 -18.96
C TYR A 122 9.28 -3.87 -19.91
N VAL A 123 8.31 -2.98 -19.72
CA VAL A 123 8.17 -1.74 -20.50
C VAL A 123 9.37 -0.82 -20.33
N GLY A 124 9.96 -0.80 -19.12
CA GLY A 124 11.14 0.01 -18.80
C GLY A 124 12.37 -0.31 -19.64
N GLY A 125 12.52 -1.55 -20.11
CA GLY A 125 13.68 -1.97 -20.90
C GLY A 125 15.00 -1.68 -20.19
N GLU A 126 15.86 -0.82 -20.75
CA GLU A 126 17.12 -0.37 -20.11
C GLU A 126 16.87 0.60 -18.95
N LYS A 127 15.75 1.33 -18.96
CA LYS A 127 15.37 2.32 -17.93
C LYS A 127 14.37 1.76 -16.91
N LYS A 128 14.57 0.50 -16.46
CA LYS A 128 13.69 -0.21 -15.52
C LYS A 128 13.39 0.59 -14.26
N GLY A 129 14.42 1.16 -13.65
CA GLY A 129 14.28 1.96 -12.43
C GLY A 129 13.33 3.15 -12.60
N LYS A 130 13.41 3.87 -13.73
CA LYS A 130 12.49 4.98 -14.04
C LYS A 130 11.06 4.50 -14.19
N SER A 131 10.83 3.38 -14.88
CA SER A 131 9.49 2.84 -15.10
C SER A 131 8.85 2.35 -13.80
N LEU A 132 9.61 1.65 -12.95
CA LEU A 132 9.18 1.20 -11.63
C LEU A 132 8.90 2.36 -10.67
N SER A 133 9.73 3.42 -10.72
CA SER A 133 9.48 4.65 -9.93
C SER A 133 8.19 5.33 -10.35
N LEU A 134 7.93 5.47 -11.66
CA LEU A 134 6.67 6.00 -12.17
C LEU A 134 5.49 5.15 -11.72
N PHE A 135 5.61 3.83 -11.81
CA PHE A 135 4.58 2.90 -11.33
C PHE A 135 4.28 3.13 -9.83
N SER A 136 5.31 3.22 -8.99
CA SER A 136 5.16 3.49 -7.55
C SER A 136 4.52 4.87 -7.25
N VAL A 137 4.88 5.90 -8.04
CA VAL A 137 4.23 7.21 -7.95
C VAL A 137 2.73 7.08 -8.23
N GLY A 138 2.34 6.25 -9.22
CA GLY A 138 0.92 5.97 -9.50
C GLY A 138 0.16 5.47 -8.27
N GLY A 139 0.66 4.43 -7.60
CA GLY A 139 0.03 3.88 -6.39
C GLY A 139 -0.10 4.92 -5.27
N ASN A 140 0.99 5.65 -4.98
CA ASN A 140 0.97 6.72 -3.97
C ASN A 140 -0.06 7.81 -4.33
N MET A 141 -0.16 8.19 -5.61
CA MET A 141 -1.17 9.16 -6.07
C MET A 141 -2.59 8.61 -5.93
N GLY A 142 -2.81 7.30 -6.16
CA GLY A 142 -4.10 6.65 -5.90
C GLY A 142 -4.50 6.74 -4.44
N GLY A 143 -3.57 6.45 -3.53
CA GLY A 143 -3.77 6.59 -2.09
C GLY A 143 -4.09 8.01 -1.63
N PHE A 144 -3.60 9.04 -2.35
CA PHE A 144 -3.92 10.44 -2.09
C PHE A 144 -5.25 10.87 -2.74
N VAL A 145 -5.44 10.55 -4.02
CA VAL A 145 -6.61 10.97 -4.80
C VAL A 145 -7.88 10.26 -4.34
N GLY A 146 -7.77 9.01 -3.90
CA GLY A 146 -8.92 8.21 -3.45
C GLY A 146 -9.75 8.87 -2.36
N PRO A 147 -9.16 9.24 -1.20
CA PRO A 147 -9.87 9.96 -0.15
C PRO A 147 -10.46 11.29 -0.62
N VAL A 148 -9.72 12.06 -1.43
CA VAL A 148 -10.20 13.35 -1.97
C VAL A 148 -11.45 13.15 -2.80
N LEU A 149 -11.44 12.20 -3.75
CA LEU A 149 -12.60 11.92 -4.59
C LEU A 149 -13.77 11.34 -3.78
N ALA A 150 -13.51 10.45 -2.83
CA ALA A 150 -14.54 9.87 -1.99
C ALA A 150 -15.27 10.94 -1.17
N VAL A 151 -14.50 11.76 -0.43
CA VAL A 151 -15.07 12.84 0.40
C VAL A 151 -15.80 13.87 -0.47
N TRP A 152 -15.18 14.30 -1.58
CA TRP A 152 -15.83 15.22 -2.52
C TRP A 152 -17.14 14.64 -3.06
N GLY A 153 -17.13 13.40 -3.51
CA GLY A 153 -18.32 12.72 -4.01
C GLY A 153 -19.43 12.67 -2.96
N MET A 154 -19.12 12.20 -1.75
CA MET A 154 -20.09 12.07 -0.66
C MET A 154 -20.61 13.43 -0.17
N THR A 155 -19.78 14.46 -0.17
CA THR A 155 -20.19 15.81 0.26
C THR A 155 -21.17 16.44 -0.72
N TYR A 156 -20.97 16.28 -2.04
CA TYR A 156 -21.74 16.99 -3.04
C TYR A 156 -22.81 16.17 -3.76
N PHE A 157 -22.80 14.82 -3.66
CA PHE A 157 -23.73 13.95 -4.39
C PHE A 157 -24.58 13.05 -3.47
N GLY A 158 -24.99 13.58 -2.33
CA GLY A 158 -26.00 12.93 -1.49
C GLY A 158 -25.44 11.84 -0.55
N GLY A 159 -24.42 12.17 0.24
CA GLY A 159 -23.86 11.30 1.27
C GLY A 159 -23.19 10.07 0.66
N LEU A 160 -23.34 8.91 1.28
CA LEU A 160 -22.72 7.67 0.84
C LEU A 160 -22.93 7.32 -0.65
N LYS A 161 -24.05 7.73 -1.26
CA LYS A 161 -24.30 7.52 -2.70
C LYS A 161 -23.26 8.19 -3.58
N GLY A 162 -22.60 9.23 -3.08
CA GLY A 162 -21.49 9.91 -3.76
C GLY A 162 -20.26 9.02 -4.00
N THR A 163 -20.16 7.84 -3.37
CA THR A 163 -19.10 6.85 -3.69
C THR A 163 -19.12 6.42 -5.16
N ALA A 164 -20.27 6.58 -5.87
CA ALA A 164 -20.39 6.32 -7.30
C ALA A 164 -19.34 7.02 -8.16
N VAL A 165 -18.85 8.21 -7.75
CA VAL A 165 -17.83 8.96 -8.50
C VAL A 165 -16.53 8.19 -8.67
N LEU A 166 -16.22 7.25 -7.76
CA LEU A 166 -15.03 6.39 -7.80
C LEU A 166 -15.04 5.42 -8.99
N ALA A 167 -16.23 5.14 -9.55
CA ALA A 167 -16.35 4.32 -10.75
C ALA A 167 -15.76 4.99 -12.00
N ILE A 168 -15.82 6.33 -12.07
CA ILE A 168 -15.41 7.08 -13.27
C ILE A 168 -13.95 6.83 -13.66
N PRO A 169 -12.95 7.12 -12.80
CA PRO A 169 -11.55 6.87 -13.13
C PRO A 169 -11.26 5.39 -13.35
N ALA A 170 -11.87 4.50 -12.57
CA ALA A 170 -11.65 3.06 -12.66
C ALA A 170 -12.15 2.50 -14.00
N PHE A 171 -13.39 2.80 -14.39
CA PHE A 171 -13.98 2.28 -15.63
C PHE A 171 -13.31 2.86 -16.86
N THR A 172 -13.03 4.17 -16.85
CA THR A 172 -12.33 4.85 -17.95
C THR A 172 -10.94 4.23 -18.15
N MET A 173 -10.20 4.03 -17.06
CA MET A 173 -8.84 3.48 -17.13
C MET A 173 -8.84 2.00 -17.49
N ALA A 174 -9.77 1.20 -16.95
CA ALA A 174 -9.91 -0.21 -17.30
C ALA A 174 -10.20 -0.39 -18.79
N PHE A 175 -11.13 0.40 -19.33
CA PHE A 175 -11.44 0.39 -20.77
C PHE A 175 -10.22 0.80 -21.62
N PHE A 176 -9.55 1.90 -21.25
CA PHE A 176 -8.38 2.35 -22.00
C PHE A 176 -7.24 1.33 -21.97
N MET A 177 -6.94 0.74 -20.81
CA MET A 177 -5.92 -0.29 -20.67
C MET A 177 -6.27 -1.56 -21.45
N LEU A 178 -7.56 -1.94 -21.51
CA LEU A 178 -8.02 -3.07 -22.31
C LEU A 178 -7.75 -2.87 -23.79
N THR A 179 -7.86 -1.65 -24.33
CA THR A 179 -7.50 -1.35 -25.73
C THR A 179 -6.01 -1.57 -26.03
N GLN A 180 -5.16 -1.55 -24.99
CA GLN A 180 -3.71 -1.77 -25.10
C GLN A 180 -3.28 -3.22 -24.84
N ASN A 181 -4.22 -4.12 -24.58
CA ASN A 181 -3.96 -5.50 -24.15
C ASN A 181 -2.98 -6.24 -25.06
N ARG A 182 -3.13 -6.13 -26.38
CA ARG A 182 -2.24 -6.77 -27.36
C ARG A 182 -0.81 -6.25 -27.26
N ASN A 183 -0.65 -4.93 -27.18
CA ASN A 183 0.68 -4.30 -27.10
C ASN A 183 1.39 -4.64 -25.78
N LEU A 184 0.64 -4.73 -24.68
CA LEU A 184 1.17 -5.16 -23.38
C LEU A 184 1.58 -6.63 -23.41
N GLY A 185 0.83 -7.48 -24.14
CA GLY A 185 1.19 -8.88 -24.37
C GLY A 185 2.53 -9.05 -25.09
N ASP A 186 2.82 -8.21 -26.07
CA ASP A 186 4.10 -8.21 -26.79
C ASP A 186 5.28 -7.91 -25.83
N PHE A 187 5.13 -6.91 -24.96
CA PHE A 187 6.14 -6.59 -23.93
C PHE A 187 6.33 -7.74 -22.94
N ALA A 188 5.26 -8.41 -22.55
CA ALA A 188 5.31 -9.53 -21.63
C ALA A 188 6.07 -10.72 -22.21
N ALA A 189 5.85 -11.05 -23.47
CA ALA A 189 6.55 -12.13 -24.17
C ALA A 189 8.06 -11.86 -24.24
N GLU A 190 8.45 -10.64 -24.65
CA GLU A 190 9.86 -10.21 -24.71
C GLU A 190 10.54 -10.21 -23.35
N GLY A 191 9.86 -9.73 -22.30
CA GLY A 191 10.39 -9.61 -20.95
C GLY A 191 10.63 -10.98 -20.30
N THR A 192 9.73 -11.95 -20.50
CA THR A 192 9.84 -13.29 -19.90
C THR A 192 11.08 -14.03 -20.42
N GLN A 193 11.44 -13.86 -21.70
CA GLN A 193 12.65 -14.47 -22.25
C GLN A 193 13.93 -13.93 -21.59
N LYS A 194 13.98 -12.62 -21.30
CA LYS A 194 15.15 -11.98 -20.66
C LYS A 194 15.31 -12.38 -19.18
N THR A 195 14.21 -12.58 -18.47
CA THR A 195 14.25 -12.96 -17.05
C THR A 195 14.81 -14.37 -16.83
N LYS A 196 14.48 -15.32 -17.72
CA LYS A 196 15.02 -16.69 -17.62
C LYS A 196 16.55 -16.75 -17.74
N ALA A 197 17.17 -15.83 -18.48
CA ALA A 197 18.60 -15.76 -18.65
C ALA A 197 19.36 -15.18 -17.40
N ALA A 198 18.68 -14.37 -16.58
CA ALA A 198 19.30 -13.68 -15.45
C ALA A 198 19.36 -14.49 -14.13
N ILE A 199 18.60 -15.60 -14.03
CA ILE A 199 18.49 -16.42 -12.81
C ILE A 199 19.76 -17.28 -12.54
N ALA A 200 20.71 -17.32 -13.46
CA ALA A 200 21.84 -18.26 -13.43
C ALA A 200 23.06 -17.85 -12.57
N ALA A 201 23.06 -16.69 -11.91
CA ALA A 201 24.21 -16.23 -11.08
C ALA A 201 23.89 -16.39 -9.59
N GLY A 202 24.27 -17.54 -8.99
CA GLY A 202 23.94 -17.95 -7.63
C GLY A 202 24.56 -17.11 -6.50
N GLN A 203 23.79 -16.19 -5.91
CA GLN A 203 24.06 -15.59 -4.61
C GLN A 203 23.37 -16.41 -3.49
N LYS A 204 23.88 -16.36 -2.25
CA LYS A 204 23.30 -17.08 -1.12
C LYS A 204 22.19 -16.26 -0.45
N ASP A 205 21.04 -16.89 -0.18
CA ASP A 205 19.92 -16.30 0.55
C ASP A 205 20.13 -16.41 2.07
N ASP A 206 19.87 -15.31 2.81
CA ASP A 206 19.80 -15.29 4.27
C ASP A 206 18.35 -15.24 4.74
N TRP A 207 17.70 -16.39 4.77
CA TRP A 207 16.32 -16.55 5.23
C TRP A 207 16.12 -16.15 6.68
N LYS A 208 17.15 -16.30 7.54
CA LYS A 208 17.05 -15.94 8.96
C LYS A 208 17.00 -14.43 9.15
N ALA A 209 17.84 -13.70 8.44
CA ALA A 209 17.79 -12.24 8.42
C ALA A 209 16.48 -11.73 7.80
N PHE A 210 16.05 -12.36 6.70
CA PHE A 210 14.79 -12.03 6.04
C PHE A 210 13.58 -12.24 6.95
N ALA A 211 13.52 -13.35 7.71
CA ALA A 211 12.43 -13.61 8.65
C ALA A 211 12.35 -12.56 9.77
N LYS A 212 13.50 -12.12 10.32
CA LYS A 212 13.55 -11.04 11.32
C LYS A 212 13.01 -9.73 10.75
N LEU A 213 13.43 -9.36 9.53
CA LEU A 213 12.93 -8.18 8.84
C LEU A 213 11.42 -8.28 8.58
N THR A 214 10.95 -9.46 8.15
CA THR A 214 9.52 -9.71 7.90
C THR A 214 8.67 -9.47 9.16
N GLY A 215 9.14 -9.87 10.34
CA GLY A 215 8.47 -9.56 11.60
C GLY A 215 8.31 -8.04 11.84
N VAL A 216 9.36 -7.26 11.60
CA VAL A 216 9.31 -5.79 11.70
C VAL A 216 8.33 -5.21 10.68
N VAL A 217 8.35 -5.71 9.45
CA VAL A 217 7.46 -5.26 8.37
C VAL A 217 5.99 -5.55 8.68
N PHE A 218 5.68 -6.70 9.27
CA PHE A 218 4.33 -7.05 9.70
C PHE A 218 3.81 -6.12 10.80
N LEU A 219 4.65 -5.85 11.82
CA LEU A 219 4.31 -4.88 12.88
C LEU A 219 4.06 -3.49 12.28
N ARG A 220 4.96 -3.00 11.42
CA ARG A 220 4.82 -1.72 10.73
C ARG A 220 3.52 -1.65 9.92
N SER A 221 3.18 -2.73 9.21
CA SER A 221 1.96 -2.78 8.41
C SER A 221 0.70 -2.76 9.28
N THR A 222 0.71 -3.49 10.40
CA THR A 222 -0.39 -3.47 11.39
C THR A 222 -0.59 -2.07 11.95
N ILE A 223 0.50 -1.36 12.28
CA ILE A 223 0.44 0.03 12.72
C ILE A 223 -0.15 0.91 11.62
N GLY A 224 0.29 0.75 10.37
CA GLY A 224 -0.19 1.52 9.22
C GLY A 224 -1.69 1.33 8.97
N VAL A 225 -2.17 0.10 8.98
CA VAL A 225 -3.61 -0.21 8.84
C VAL A 225 -4.39 0.32 10.05
N GLY A 226 -3.87 0.17 11.27
CA GLY A 226 -4.46 0.75 12.47
C GLY A 226 -4.59 2.27 12.37
N MET A 227 -3.54 2.96 11.95
CA MET A 227 -3.58 4.41 11.77
C MET A 227 -4.58 4.83 10.68
N SER A 228 -4.53 4.21 9.50
CA SER A 228 -5.42 4.59 8.38
C SER A 228 -6.90 4.33 8.69
N THR A 229 -7.20 3.29 9.48
CA THR A 229 -8.57 2.92 9.87
C THR A 229 -9.07 3.77 11.03
N PHE A 230 -8.28 3.93 12.10
CA PHE A 230 -8.78 4.49 13.36
C PHE A 230 -8.48 5.98 13.57
N LEU A 231 -7.52 6.60 12.86
CA LEU A 231 -7.34 8.06 12.95
C LEU A 231 -8.55 8.84 12.41
N PRO A 232 -9.16 8.50 11.25
CA PRO A 232 -10.41 9.15 10.84
C PRO A 232 -11.52 9.01 11.89
N MET A 233 -11.65 7.84 12.51
CA MET A 233 -12.62 7.59 13.58
C MET A 233 -12.29 8.40 14.84
N PHE A 234 -11.01 8.63 15.15
CA PHE A 234 -10.58 9.48 16.27
C PHE A 234 -10.94 10.95 16.02
N TRP A 235 -10.76 11.46 14.79
CA TRP A 235 -11.21 12.80 14.40
C TRP A 235 -12.73 12.97 14.59
N MET A 236 -13.50 11.98 14.21
CA MET A 236 -14.95 12.00 14.33
C MET A 236 -15.41 11.90 15.80
N SER A 237 -14.93 10.89 16.54
CA SER A 237 -15.47 10.54 17.85
C SER A 237 -14.85 11.29 19.02
N VAL A 238 -13.60 11.75 18.90
CA VAL A 238 -12.86 12.41 20.00
C VAL A 238 -12.65 13.89 19.73
N LEU A 239 -12.30 14.26 18.50
CA LEU A 239 -12.15 15.66 18.10
C LEU A 239 -13.46 16.27 17.60
N MET A 240 -14.56 15.50 17.58
CA MET A 240 -15.92 15.92 17.26
C MET A 240 -16.01 16.62 15.90
N GLN A 241 -15.27 16.11 14.90
CA GLN A 241 -15.27 16.65 13.55
C GLN A 241 -16.33 15.96 12.67
N SER A 242 -16.77 16.65 11.61
CA SER A 242 -17.66 16.08 10.62
C SER A 242 -17.01 14.88 9.91
N GLU A 243 -17.84 14.02 9.31
CA GLU A 243 -17.44 12.85 8.54
C GLU A 243 -16.48 13.26 7.41
N ALA A 244 -16.79 14.36 6.73
CA ALA A 244 -15.98 14.90 5.63
C ALA A 244 -14.58 15.31 6.09
N THR A 245 -14.49 16.07 7.21
CA THR A 245 -13.21 16.46 7.79
C THR A 245 -12.44 15.22 8.24
N SER A 246 -13.11 14.29 8.91
CA SER A 246 -12.52 13.06 9.43
C SER A 246 -11.99 12.16 8.30
N GLY A 247 -12.76 11.99 7.22
CA GLY A 247 -12.31 11.25 6.05
C GLY A 247 -11.15 11.91 5.31
N SER A 248 -11.13 13.24 5.24
CA SER A 248 -10.09 14.01 4.53
C SER A 248 -8.69 13.86 5.12
N ILE A 249 -8.55 13.53 6.41
CA ILE A 249 -7.22 13.34 7.02
C ILE A 249 -6.43 12.19 6.39
N THR A 250 -7.11 11.22 5.79
CA THR A 250 -6.44 10.10 5.10
C THR A 250 -5.62 10.58 3.91
N SER A 251 -6.04 11.67 3.25
CA SER A 251 -5.26 12.31 2.18
C SER A 251 -3.95 12.88 2.70
N ILE A 252 -3.96 13.52 3.89
CA ILE A 252 -2.76 14.04 4.53
C ILE A 252 -1.80 12.90 4.88
N LEU A 253 -2.33 11.81 5.44
CA LEU A 253 -1.55 10.61 5.77
C LEU A 253 -0.90 10.02 4.52
N SER A 254 -1.66 9.86 3.43
CA SER A 254 -1.19 9.26 2.18
C SER A 254 -0.14 10.13 1.49
N LEU A 255 -0.37 11.44 1.37
CA LEU A 255 0.57 12.37 0.73
C LEU A 255 1.88 12.45 1.53
N SER A 256 1.78 12.63 2.85
CA SER A 256 2.95 12.69 3.73
C SER A 256 3.73 11.38 3.71
N GLY A 257 3.02 10.25 3.68
CA GLY A 257 3.61 8.92 3.55
C GLY A 257 4.34 8.70 2.23
N ALA A 258 3.76 9.15 1.12
CA ALA A 258 4.39 9.09 -0.20
C ALA A 258 5.71 9.86 -0.24
N ILE A 259 5.71 11.10 0.27
CA ILE A 259 6.92 11.93 0.37
C ILE A 259 7.97 11.23 1.25
N ALA A 260 7.57 10.70 2.39
CA ALA A 260 8.49 10.02 3.31
C ALA A 260 9.08 8.74 2.71
N THR A 261 8.32 8.00 1.91
CA THR A 261 8.82 6.80 1.22
C THR A 261 9.96 7.16 0.25
N LEU A 262 9.83 8.27 -0.49
CA LEU A 262 10.89 8.76 -1.38
C LEU A 262 12.13 9.26 -0.60
N ILE A 263 11.91 9.97 0.51
CA ILE A 263 12.97 10.44 1.41
C ILE A 263 13.68 9.23 2.05
N GLY A 264 12.92 8.24 2.51
CA GLY A 264 13.44 7.03 3.17
C GLY A 264 14.40 6.24 2.31
N GLY A 265 14.11 6.10 1.00
CA GLY A 265 15.04 5.48 0.06
C GLY A 265 16.38 6.22 -0.02
N ARG A 266 16.35 7.56 -0.18
CA ARG A 266 17.57 8.38 -0.23
C ARG A 266 18.37 8.36 1.08
N LEU A 267 17.68 8.39 2.23
CA LEU A 267 18.34 8.30 3.53
C LEU A 267 18.96 6.93 3.76
N ALA A 268 18.31 5.86 3.28
CA ALA A 268 18.86 4.51 3.36
C ALA A 268 20.13 4.35 2.53
N ASP A 269 20.18 4.95 1.35
CA ASP A 269 21.39 4.96 0.51
C ASP A 269 22.54 5.73 1.18
N LYS A 270 22.22 6.82 1.88
CA LYS A 270 23.24 7.68 2.52
C LYS A 270 23.67 7.19 3.91
N TYR A 271 22.75 6.72 4.73
CA TYR A 271 22.98 6.42 6.15
C TYR A 271 22.80 4.94 6.51
N GLY A 272 22.41 4.10 5.55
CA GLY A 272 22.14 2.68 5.72
C GLY A 272 20.68 2.34 5.99
N PHE A 273 20.29 1.14 5.57
CA PHE A 273 18.91 0.65 5.63
C PHE A 273 18.39 0.56 7.07
N ASN A 274 19.13 -0.14 7.94
CA ASN A 274 18.73 -0.37 9.32
C ASN A 274 18.60 0.93 10.11
N LYS A 275 19.54 1.87 9.94
CA LYS A 275 19.48 3.16 10.63
C LYS A 275 18.23 3.93 10.23
N THR A 276 17.88 3.95 8.95
CA THR A 276 16.67 4.63 8.44
C THR A 276 15.39 3.99 8.98
N ILE A 277 15.31 2.64 8.98
CA ILE A 277 14.17 1.89 9.53
C ILE A 277 14.00 2.20 11.02
N ARG A 278 15.06 2.09 11.81
CA ARG A 278 15.07 2.36 13.26
C ARG A 278 14.65 3.80 13.57
N THR A 279 15.20 4.76 12.84
CA THR A 279 14.86 6.19 13.01
C THR A 279 13.37 6.43 12.76
N GLY A 280 12.81 5.92 11.66
CA GLY A 280 11.40 6.07 11.33
C GLY A 280 10.50 5.48 12.42
N LEU A 281 10.74 4.22 12.81
CA LEU A 281 9.92 3.54 13.82
C LEU A 281 10.05 4.17 15.22
N THR A 282 11.23 4.68 15.60
CA THR A 282 11.44 5.35 16.89
C THR A 282 10.74 6.71 16.93
N LEU A 283 10.83 7.52 15.87
CA LEU A 283 10.16 8.81 15.79
C LEU A 283 8.62 8.68 15.73
N LEU A 284 8.11 7.57 15.23
CA LEU A 284 6.67 7.31 15.19
C LEU A 284 6.04 7.31 16.59
N ILE A 285 6.75 6.80 17.60
CA ILE A 285 6.24 6.64 18.97
C ILE A 285 5.81 7.99 19.57
N PRO A 286 6.69 9.01 19.71
CA PRO A 286 6.29 10.30 20.26
C PRO A 286 5.30 11.03 19.35
N CYS A 287 5.41 10.93 18.01
CA CYS A 287 4.48 11.59 17.11
C CYS A 287 3.05 11.07 17.30
N LEU A 288 2.88 9.75 17.31
CA LEU A 288 1.57 9.13 17.48
C LEU A 288 1.01 9.36 18.93
N PHE A 289 1.88 9.35 19.93
CA PHE A 289 1.49 9.67 21.31
C PHE A 289 0.93 11.09 21.41
N ILE A 290 1.62 12.07 20.83
CA ILE A 290 1.18 13.48 20.79
C ILE A 290 -0.20 13.58 20.10
N VAL A 291 -0.40 12.92 18.97
CA VAL A 291 -1.70 12.90 18.27
C VAL A 291 -2.80 12.34 19.18
N SER A 292 -2.54 11.20 19.84
CA SER A 292 -3.54 10.52 20.70
C SER A 292 -3.95 11.34 21.94
N MET A 293 -3.05 12.17 22.46
CA MET A 293 -3.29 13.02 23.62
C MET A 293 -3.91 14.38 23.27
N SER A 294 -3.74 14.83 22.06
CA SER A 294 -4.20 16.16 21.62
C SER A 294 -5.73 16.24 21.56
N ARG A 295 -6.26 17.40 21.94
CA ARG A 295 -7.68 17.77 21.77
C ARG A 295 -7.85 18.95 20.81
N SER A 296 -6.77 19.51 20.28
CA SER A 296 -6.78 20.57 19.28
C SER A 296 -6.78 19.98 17.88
N VAL A 297 -7.82 20.23 17.10
CA VAL A 297 -7.96 19.77 15.70
C VAL A 297 -6.79 20.23 14.87
N LEU A 298 -6.47 21.54 14.94
CA LEU A 298 -5.38 22.14 14.15
C LEU A 298 -4.03 21.49 14.47
N PHE A 299 -3.72 21.36 15.78
CA PHE A 299 -2.45 20.79 16.20
C PHE A 299 -2.36 19.29 15.87
N SER A 300 -3.44 18.53 16.07
CA SER A 300 -3.49 17.12 15.69
C SER A 300 -3.30 16.93 14.19
N THR A 301 -3.96 17.77 13.37
CA THR A 301 -3.82 17.73 11.90
C THR A 301 -2.40 18.04 11.46
N PHE A 302 -1.75 19.02 12.09
CA PHE A 302 -0.33 19.30 11.83
C PHE A 302 0.56 18.10 12.20
N MET A 303 0.31 17.45 13.33
CA MET A 303 1.07 16.30 13.80
C MET A 303 0.84 15.03 12.97
N LEU A 304 -0.20 14.94 12.14
CA LEU A 304 -0.36 13.83 11.19
C LEU A 304 0.81 13.75 10.19
N VAL A 305 1.37 14.89 9.77
CA VAL A 305 2.47 14.93 8.80
C VAL A 305 3.70 14.19 9.35
N PRO A 306 4.31 14.58 10.48
CA PRO A 306 5.46 13.85 11.02
C PRO A 306 5.10 12.42 11.43
N THR A 307 3.87 12.14 11.85
CA THR A 307 3.42 10.78 12.19
C THR A 307 3.42 9.87 10.96
N ALA A 308 2.79 10.29 9.87
CA ALA A 308 2.76 9.53 8.62
C ALA A 308 4.16 9.41 7.99
N MET A 309 4.96 10.47 8.07
CA MET A 309 6.34 10.45 7.58
C MET A 309 7.19 9.45 8.35
N SER A 310 7.09 9.41 9.67
CA SER A 310 7.85 8.50 10.52
C SER A 310 7.56 7.03 10.19
N LEU A 311 6.30 6.65 10.02
CA LEU A 311 5.90 5.30 9.64
C LEU A 311 6.43 4.90 8.25
N ASN A 312 6.30 5.80 7.28
CA ASN A 312 6.59 5.49 5.88
C ASN A 312 8.07 5.66 5.52
N LEU A 313 8.86 6.33 6.36
CA LEU A 313 10.32 6.42 6.22
C LEU A 313 10.98 5.03 6.20
N ALA A 314 10.41 4.06 6.93
CA ALA A 314 10.88 2.68 7.00
C ALA A 314 10.44 1.82 5.80
N PHE A 315 9.50 2.26 4.95
CA PHE A 315 8.88 1.42 3.92
C PHE A 315 9.86 0.99 2.84
N SER A 316 10.38 1.94 2.05
CA SER A 316 11.29 1.67 0.94
C SER A 316 12.58 0.96 1.39
N PRO A 317 13.24 1.36 2.51
CA PRO A 317 14.39 0.64 3.03
C PRO A 317 14.11 -0.82 3.40
N SER A 318 12.93 -1.12 3.96
CA SER A 318 12.57 -2.49 4.32
C SER A 318 12.41 -3.40 3.10
N VAL A 319 11.79 -2.89 2.03
CA VAL A 319 11.64 -3.64 0.77
C VAL A 319 13.01 -3.92 0.16
N ALA A 320 13.86 -2.90 0.05
CA ALA A 320 15.20 -3.03 -0.54
C ALA A 320 16.11 -3.97 0.28
N LEU A 321 16.04 -3.89 1.62
CA LEU A 321 16.79 -4.77 2.51
C LEU A 321 16.30 -6.22 2.40
N GLY A 322 14.98 -6.44 2.29
CA GLY A 322 14.41 -7.77 2.05
C GLY A 322 14.93 -8.43 0.78
N GLN A 323 15.00 -7.67 -0.32
CA GLN A 323 15.56 -8.13 -1.59
C GLN A 323 17.07 -8.45 -1.49
N LYS A 324 17.81 -7.72 -0.64
CA LYS A 324 19.24 -7.98 -0.40
C LYS A 324 19.48 -9.24 0.43
N PHE A 325 18.59 -9.59 1.35
CA PHE A 325 18.70 -10.81 2.14
C PHE A 325 18.40 -12.07 1.34
N VAL A 326 17.50 -12.01 0.36
CA VAL A 326 17.13 -13.16 -0.48
C VAL A 326 17.21 -12.81 -1.98
N PRO A 327 18.43 -12.60 -2.49
CA PRO A 327 18.65 -12.11 -3.85
C PRO A 327 18.18 -13.08 -4.93
N ASN A 328 18.10 -14.39 -4.64
CA ASN A 328 17.57 -15.39 -5.57
C ASN A 328 16.03 -15.39 -5.62
N HIS A 329 15.36 -14.71 -4.67
CA HIS A 329 13.90 -14.71 -4.51
C HIS A 329 13.34 -13.28 -4.40
N ILE A 330 13.81 -12.36 -5.23
CA ILE A 330 13.46 -10.91 -5.19
C ILE A 330 11.95 -10.68 -5.28
N GLY A 331 11.25 -11.43 -6.14
CA GLY A 331 9.80 -11.37 -6.30
C GLY A 331 9.07 -11.80 -5.02
N LEU A 332 9.50 -12.89 -4.40
CA LEU A 332 8.97 -13.35 -3.12
C LEU A 332 9.22 -12.34 -1.99
N ALA A 333 10.45 -11.79 -1.93
CA ALA A 333 10.79 -10.77 -0.94
C ALA A 333 9.88 -9.54 -1.07
N SER A 334 9.66 -9.06 -2.29
CA SER A 334 8.75 -7.94 -2.58
C SER A 334 7.30 -8.29 -2.23
N GLY A 335 6.84 -9.47 -2.61
CA GLY A 335 5.49 -9.96 -2.33
C GLY A 335 5.20 -10.03 -0.82
N ILE A 336 6.16 -10.50 -0.02
CA ILE A 336 6.02 -10.57 1.43
C ILE A 336 6.08 -9.16 2.06
N THR A 337 7.06 -8.34 1.68
CA THR A 337 7.28 -7.04 2.33
C THR A 337 6.27 -5.97 1.91
N MET A 338 5.67 -6.07 0.75
CA MET A 338 4.66 -5.12 0.24
C MET A 338 3.23 -5.68 0.32
N GLY A 339 3.01 -6.91 -0.14
CA GLY A 339 1.69 -7.50 -0.25
C GLY A 339 1.22 -8.20 1.02
N LEU A 340 1.87 -9.29 1.41
CA LEU A 340 1.46 -10.11 2.56
C LEU A 340 1.45 -9.32 3.88
N ALA A 341 2.35 -8.34 4.02
CA ALA A 341 2.36 -7.46 5.19
C ALA A 341 1.05 -6.68 5.35
N SER A 342 0.48 -6.17 4.27
CA SER A 342 -0.80 -5.44 4.30
C SER A 342 -1.95 -6.32 4.76
N SER A 343 -1.94 -7.61 4.38
CA SER A 343 -2.93 -8.59 4.85
C SER A 343 -2.87 -8.78 6.34
N PHE A 344 -1.66 -8.90 6.90
CA PHE A 344 -1.49 -9.13 8.32
C PHE A 344 -2.08 -7.97 9.15
N GLY A 345 -1.84 -6.72 8.72
CA GLY A 345 -2.47 -5.55 9.31
C GLY A 345 -4.00 -5.59 9.22
N GLY A 346 -4.52 -5.96 8.06
CA GLY A 346 -5.97 -6.09 7.84
C GLY A 346 -6.62 -7.16 8.72
N MET A 347 -5.96 -8.31 8.93
CA MET A 347 -6.48 -9.40 9.78
C MET A 347 -6.67 -8.97 11.23
N ILE A 348 -5.84 -8.08 11.74
CA ILE A 348 -5.92 -7.58 13.12
C ILE A 348 -6.97 -6.46 13.25
N SER A 349 -7.30 -5.78 12.17
CA SER A 349 -8.19 -4.61 12.18
C SER A 349 -9.55 -4.86 12.87
N PRO A 350 -10.30 -5.97 12.64
CA PRO A 350 -11.55 -6.22 13.34
C PRO A 350 -11.40 -6.41 14.85
N LEU A 351 -10.26 -6.97 15.30
CA LEU A 351 -9.98 -7.10 16.74
C LEU A 351 -9.78 -5.74 17.38
N LEU A 352 -9.04 -4.84 16.72
CA LEU A 352 -8.91 -3.45 17.13
C LEU A 352 -10.26 -2.72 17.13
N GLY A 353 -11.14 -3.03 16.16
CA GLY A 353 -12.50 -2.50 16.11
C GLY A 353 -13.34 -2.90 17.30
N LYS A 354 -13.29 -4.18 17.73
CA LYS A 354 -13.95 -4.62 18.96
C LYS A 354 -13.45 -3.89 20.23
N VAL A 355 -12.14 -3.60 20.28
CA VAL A 355 -11.59 -2.78 21.35
C VAL A 355 -12.13 -1.35 21.29
N ALA A 356 -12.26 -0.79 20.08
CA ALA A 356 -12.85 0.54 19.89
C ALA A 356 -14.32 0.60 20.34
N ASP A 357 -15.11 -0.44 20.02
CA ASP A 357 -16.51 -0.53 20.46
C ASP A 357 -16.65 -0.65 21.99
N ALA A 358 -15.75 -1.40 22.64
CA ALA A 358 -15.81 -1.65 24.08
C ALA A 358 -15.17 -0.54 24.93
N HIS A 359 -14.08 0.06 24.46
CA HIS A 359 -13.21 0.96 25.26
C HIS A 359 -12.94 2.31 24.59
N GLY A 360 -13.54 2.54 23.41
CA GLY A 360 -13.35 3.76 22.62
C GLY A 360 -12.08 3.77 21.76
N VAL A 361 -12.10 4.61 20.73
CA VAL A 361 -11.02 4.74 19.74
C VAL A 361 -9.65 5.12 20.34
N PRO A 362 -9.56 5.97 21.41
CA PRO A 362 -8.28 6.27 22.03
C PRO A 362 -7.51 5.03 22.53
N THR A 363 -8.22 4.02 23.05
CA THR A 363 -7.61 2.77 23.52
C THR A 363 -6.90 2.02 22.37
N VAL A 364 -7.49 2.05 21.17
CA VAL A 364 -6.87 1.47 19.98
C VAL A 364 -5.58 2.19 19.64
N LEU A 365 -5.54 3.52 19.71
CA LEU A 365 -4.32 4.30 19.46
C LEU A 365 -3.21 3.95 20.45
N TYR A 366 -3.53 3.71 21.74
CA TYR A 366 -2.54 3.25 22.73
C TYR A 366 -1.98 1.85 22.37
N ILE A 367 -2.82 0.94 21.87
CA ILE A 367 -2.35 -0.37 21.38
C ILE A 367 -1.42 -0.17 20.18
N VAL A 368 -1.78 0.71 19.24
CA VAL A 368 -0.94 1.01 18.07
C VAL A 368 0.40 1.63 18.49
N ILE A 369 0.43 2.48 19.52
CA ILE A 369 1.67 3.01 20.09
C ILE A 369 2.50 1.88 20.72
N ALA A 370 1.89 0.97 21.46
CA ALA A 370 2.60 -0.18 22.03
C ALA A 370 3.21 -1.07 20.93
N LEU A 371 2.47 -1.30 19.83
CA LEU A 371 3.00 -2.01 18.65
C LEU A 371 4.16 -1.23 18.01
N ALA A 372 4.13 0.10 17.98
CA ALA A 372 5.23 0.91 17.47
C ALA A 372 6.51 0.76 18.33
N VAL A 373 6.36 0.68 19.66
CA VAL A 373 7.49 0.38 20.57
C VAL A 373 8.06 -1.01 20.25
N VAL A 374 7.21 -2.04 20.13
CA VAL A 374 7.65 -3.40 19.78
C VAL A 374 8.35 -3.43 18.44
N ALA A 375 7.81 -2.72 17.42
CA ALA A 375 8.42 -2.65 16.09
C ALA A 375 9.79 -1.94 16.12
N ALA A 376 9.91 -0.84 16.87
CA ALA A 376 11.16 -0.13 17.04
C ALA A 376 12.21 -1.03 17.70
N VAL A 377 11.87 -1.71 18.81
CA VAL A 377 12.77 -2.67 19.47
C VAL A 377 13.14 -3.83 18.56
N ALA A 378 12.16 -4.44 17.89
CA ALA A 378 12.39 -5.55 16.96
C ALA A 378 13.35 -5.16 15.82
N SER A 379 13.34 -3.91 15.37
CA SER A 379 14.21 -3.42 14.30
C SER A 379 15.71 -3.48 14.65
N TYR A 380 16.06 -3.46 15.94
CA TYR A 380 17.46 -3.59 16.37
C TYR A 380 18.03 -5.00 16.22
N PHE A 381 17.16 -6.02 16.13
CA PHE A 381 17.56 -7.41 15.91
C PHE A 381 17.71 -7.78 14.43
N VAL A 382 17.36 -6.87 13.52
CA VAL A 382 17.58 -7.05 12.07
C VAL A 382 19.07 -6.80 11.78
N PRO A 383 19.80 -7.77 11.19
CA PRO A 383 21.21 -7.59 10.84
C PRO A 383 21.40 -6.57 9.72
N ASP A 384 22.61 -6.06 9.58
CA ASP A 384 22.94 -5.19 8.46
C ASP A 384 22.92 -5.95 7.13
N ALA A 385 22.71 -5.21 6.03
CA ALA A 385 22.76 -5.79 4.70
C ALA A 385 24.12 -6.48 4.48
N PRO A 386 24.16 -7.66 3.83
CA PRO A 386 25.42 -8.27 3.43
C PRO A 386 26.24 -7.24 2.64
N SER A 387 27.50 -7.05 3.02
CA SER A 387 28.44 -6.26 2.22
C SER A 387 28.52 -6.90 0.84
N GLN A 388 28.21 -6.17 -0.22
CA GLN A 388 28.56 -6.60 -1.56
C GLN A 388 30.06 -6.74 -1.57
N ILE A 389 30.58 -7.96 -1.76
CA ILE A 389 31.97 -8.17 -2.15
C ILE A 389 32.02 -7.55 -3.56
N VAL A 390 32.37 -6.28 -3.64
CA VAL A 390 32.89 -5.69 -4.86
C VAL A 390 34.15 -6.51 -5.15
N GLY A 391 34.09 -7.39 -6.14
CA GLY A 391 35.24 -8.06 -6.65
C GLY A 391 36.25 -6.98 -6.99
N ASP A 392 37.36 -6.98 -6.27
CA ASP A 392 38.45 -6.07 -6.50
C ASP A 392 39.13 -6.51 -7.81
N ASP A 393 38.59 -6.02 -8.93
CA ASP A 393 39.18 -6.16 -10.28
C ASP A 393 40.40 -5.19 -10.46
N SER A 394 40.98 -4.68 -9.36
CA SER A 394 42.19 -3.86 -9.44
C SER A 394 43.50 -4.68 -9.51
N GLY A 395 43.40 -6.03 -9.70
CA GLY A 395 44.56 -6.95 -9.69
C GLY A 395 45.11 -7.36 -11.05
N ALA A 396 44.63 -6.83 -12.20
CA ALA A 396 45.10 -7.30 -13.52
C ALA A 396 45.49 -6.16 -14.49
N LEU A 397 46.34 -5.26 -14.06
CA LEU A 397 47.08 -4.36 -14.98
C LEU A 397 48.38 -3.86 -14.35
N LYS A 398 49.26 -4.80 -13.96
CA LYS A 398 50.69 -4.57 -13.77
C LYS A 398 51.42 -5.89 -14.02
N ALA A 399 51.75 -6.18 -15.27
CA ALA A 399 52.89 -6.93 -15.70
C ALA A 399 53.16 -6.61 -17.18
#